data_2aec764f4b69a2aef337b92d486b40de
#
_entry.id   2aec764f4b69a2aef337b92d486b40de
#
_cell.length_a   1.000
_cell.length_b   1.000
_cell.length_c   1.000
_cell.angle_alpha   90.00
_cell.angle_beta   90.00
_cell.angle_gamma   90.00
#
_symmetry.space_group_name_H-M   'P 1'
#
loop_
_entity.id
_entity.type
_entity.pdbx_description
1 polymer ?
#
loop_
_entity_poly.entity_id
_entity_poly.type
_entity_poly.pdbx_seq_one_letter_code
_entity_poly.pdbx_strand_id
1 'polypeptide(L)'
;TPSHFPNLKDAKEIAIDLETKDPNIKTKGPGWPTMDGNIVGVAVATDGFAGYFPIAHENGSNMDYKIVMDWVQEVVSGPGDKIFHNASYDVGWLRAHGIKISGRIIDTMVASALVDENRFSYSLNSLGYDWLGETKSEVELKEAASEWGIDPKQELYKLPAKFVGFYAEQDAVLTLKLWQYLKTEIFRQEIQSVFNLETELFPVLLNMRATGVRVN
;
A
#
# COMPACT_ATOMS: atom_id res chain seq x y z
N THR A 1 2.77 -14.50 8.96
CA THR A 1 1.52 -14.85 8.22
C THR A 1 0.45 -15.22 9.23
N PRO A 2 -0.72 -14.59 9.21
CA PRO A 2 -1.82 -14.88 10.10
C PRO A 2 -2.31 -16.35 9.94
N SER A 3 -2.75 -16.94 11.05
CA SER A 3 -3.29 -18.32 11.04
C SER A 3 -4.76 -18.39 10.60
N HIS A 4 -5.43 -17.24 10.50
CA HIS A 4 -6.84 -17.13 10.11
C HIS A 4 -7.09 -15.76 9.46
N PHE A 5 -8.15 -15.66 8.69
CA PHE A 5 -8.60 -14.43 8.09
C PHE A 5 -9.56 -13.70 9.05
N PRO A 6 -9.18 -12.52 9.56
CA PRO A 6 -10.07 -11.74 10.41
C PRO A 6 -11.23 -11.14 9.59
N ASN A 7 -12.40 -10.98 10.23
CA ASN A 7 -13.48 -10.21 9.63
C ASN A 7 -13.20 -8.72 9.83
N LEU A 8 -12.79 -8.03 8.77
CA LEU A 8 -12.47 -6.60 8.77
C LEU A 8 -13.45 -5.77 7.94
N LYS A 9 -14.51 -6.36 7.43
CA LYS A 9 -15.47 -5.69 6.52
C LYS A 9 -16.09 -4.43 7.12
N ASP A 10 -16.33 -4.45 8.44
CA ASP A 10 -16.94 -3.33 9.15
C ASP A 10 -15.94 -2.39 9.84
N ALA A 11 -14.64 -2.60 9.59
CA ALA A 11 -13.61 -1.71 10.11
C ALA A 11 -13.77 -0.30 9.50
N LYS A 12 -13.70 0.73 10.37
CA LYS A 12 -13.87 2.13 9.95
C LYS A 12 -12.71 2.60 9.06
N GLU A 13 -11.53 2.11 9.32
CA GLU A 13 -10.27 2.50 8.67
C GLU A 13 -9.39 1.26 8.50
N ILE A 14 -8.91 1.05 7.29
CA ILE A 14 -8.05 -0.09 6.94
C ILE A 14 -6.91 0.44 6.10
N ALA A 15 -5.69 0.33 6.59
CA ALA A 15 -4.50 0.58 5.79
C ALA A 15 -4.10 -0.68 5.03
N ILE A 16 -3.72 -0.51 3.78
CA ILE A 16 -3.34 -1.60 2.88
C ILE A 16 -2.05 -1.21 2.17
N ASP A 17 -1.13 -2.15 2.10
CA ASP A 17 0.14 -2.03 1.38
C ASP A 17 0.38 -3.31 0.59
N LEU A 18 0.87 -3.20 -0.63
CA LEU A 18 1.10 -4.33 -1.52
C LEU A 18 2.60 -4.54 -1.75
N GLU A 19 3.03 -5.77 -1.56
CA GLU A 19 4.30 -6.21 -2.11
C GLU A 19 4.08 -6.75 -3.53
N THR A 20 4.91 -6.31 -4.48
CA THR A 20 4.70 -6.60 -5.89
C THR A 20 5.97 -7.07 -6.59
N LYS A 21 5.79 -7.81 -7.67
CA LYS A 21 6.78 -8.01 -8.71
C LYS A 21 6.45 -7.06 -9.86
N ASP A 22 7.25 -6.01 -10.01
CA ASP A 22 7.08 -4.99 -11.06
C ASP A 22 8.43 -4.73 -11.74
N PRO A 23 8.83 -5.63 -12.67
CA PRO A 23 10.21 -5.71 -13.15
C PRO A 23 10.65 -4.50 -13.98
N ASN A 24 9.71 -3.79 -14.58
CA ASN A 24 9.99 -2.67 -15.46
C ASN A 24 9.64 -1.30 -14.85
N ILE A 25 9.33 -1.23 -13.56
CA ILE A 25 8.87 -0.01 -12.89
C ILE A 25 9.81 1.20 -13.09
N LYS A 26 11.12 0.97 -13.10
CA LYS A 26 12.13 2.05 -13.30
C LYS A 26 12.20 2.58 -14.73
N THR A 27 11.82 1.78 -15.71
CA THR A 27 11.96 2.10 -17.14
C THR A 27 10.66 2.45 -17.82
N LYS A 28 9.55 1.84 -17.39
CA LYS A 28 8.22 2.00 -18.00
C LYS A 28 7.18 2.60 -17.05
N GLY A 29 7.53 2.80 -15.76
CA GLY A 29 6.59 3.13 -14.71
C GLY A 29 5.81 1.90 -14.23
N PRO A 30 4.77 2.08 -13.38
CA PRO A 30 4.00 0.97 -12.82
C PRO A 30 3.41 0.04 -13.87
N GLY A 31 3.61 -1.26 -13.68
CA GLY A 31 3.21 -2.30 -14.63
C GLY A 31 1.72 -2.66 -14.61
N TRP A 32 0.96 -2.23 -13.61
CA TRP A 32 -0.43 -2.62 -13.43
C TRP A 32 -1.37 -2.29 -14.64
N PRO A 33 -1.18 -1.19 -15.42
CA PRO A 33 -2.08 -0.94 -16.56
C PRO A 33 -1.97 -1.95 -17.68
N THR A 34 -0.82 -2.61 -17.78
CA THR A 34 -0.51 -3.61 -18.83
C THR A 34 -0.33 -5.03 -18.29
N MET A 35 -0.52 -5.23 -16.98
CA MET A 35 -0.25 -6.49 -16.28
C MET A 35 1.21 -6.96 -16.43
N ASP A 36 2.15 -6.01 -16.48
CA ASP A 36 3.60 -6.29 -16.53
C ASP A 36 4.15 -6.48 -15.11
N GLY A 37 3.74 -7.56 -14.47
CA GLY A 37 4.04 -7.91 -13.09
C GLY A 37 2.84 -8.53 -12.36
N ASN A 38 2.90 -8.60 -11.03
CA ASN A 38 1.82 -9.14 -10.20
C ASN A 38 1.95 -8.74 -8.73
N ILE A 39 0.85 -8.91 -7.97
CA ILE A 39 0.85 -8.81 -6.50
C ILE A 39 1.55 -10.06 -5.93
N VAL A 40 2.47 -9.85 -5.00
CA VAL A 40 3.24 -10.89 -4.31
C VAL A 40 2.69 -11.17 -2.92
N GLY A 41 2.16 -10.13 -2.27
CA GLY A 41 1.50 -10.24 -0.98
C GLY A 41 0.75 -8.98 -0.62
N VAL A 42 -0.13 -9.09 0.36
CA VAL A 42 -0.99 -8.00 0.85
C VAL A 42 -0.75 -7.81 2.33
N ALA A 43 -0.33 -6.64 2.74
CA ALA A 43 -0.30 -6.23 4.14
C ALA A 43 -1.55 -5.41 4.46
N VAL A 44 -2.12 -5.67 5.62
CA VAL A 44 -3.33 -4.97 6.10
C VAL A 44 -3.15 -4.60 7.56
N ALA A 45 -3.50 -3.37 7.92
CA ALA A 45 -3.55 -2.92 9.30
C ALA A 45 -4.85 -2.18 9.60
N THR A 46 -5.39 -2.42 10.78
CA THR A 46 -6.52 -1.70 11.37
C THR A 46 -6.32 -1.62 12.87
N ASP A 47 -7.23 -0.97 13.59
CA ASP A 47 -7.16 -0.94 15.05
C ASP A 47 -7.16 -2.38 15.62
N GLY A 48 -6.10 -2.71 16.36
CA GLY A 48 -5.93 -4.02 17.00
C GLY A 48 -5.51 -5.19 16.10
N PHE A 49 -5.26 -4.96 14.80
CA PHE A 49 -4.79 -6.02 13.91
C PHE A 49 -3.79 -5.51 12.87
N ALA A 50 -2.74 -6.29 12.64
CA ALA A 50 -1.89 -6.19 11.45
C ALA A 50 -1.51 -7.58 10.96
N GLY A 51 -1.38 -7.75 9.65
CA GLY A 51 -1.00 -9.03 9.07
C GLY A 51 -0.56 -8.93 7.62
N TYR A 52 0.36 -9.80 7.23
CA TYR A 52 0.83 -9.99 5.87
C TYR A 52 0.38 -11.33 5.30
N PHE A 53 -0.21 -11.30 4.11
CA PHE A 53 -0.78 -12.45 3.40
C PHE A 53 0.00 -12.68 2.09
N PRO A 54 1.04 -13.54 2.11
CA PRO A 54 1.86 -13.85 0.94
C PRO A 54 1.11 -14.74 -0.05
N ILE A 55 1.17 -14.40 -1.34
CA ILE A 55 0.44 -15.14 -2.41
C ILE A 55 1.31 -15.54 -3.60
N ALA A 56 2.44 -14.88 -3.83
CA ALA A 56 3.25 -15.16 -5.02
C ALA A 56 4.76 -14.89 -4.82
N HIS A 57 5.29 -15.14 -3.63
CA HIS A 57 6.74 -15.21 -3.45
C HIS A 57 7.33 -16.37 -4.24
N GLU A 58 8.47 -16.16 -4.90
CA GLU A 58 9.13 -17.21 -5.67
C GLU A 58 9.71 -18.31 -4.78
N ASN A 59 10.04 -17.98 -3.53
CA ASN A 59 10.59 -18.92 -2.58
C ASN A 59 9.78 -18.94 -1.27
N GLY A 60 9.76 -20.11 -0.62
CA GLY A 60 9.01 -20.32 0.61
C GLY A 60 7.54 -20.68 0.36
N SER A 61 6.74 -20.59 1.41
CA SER A 61 5.32 -20.95 1.36
C SER A 61 4.47 -19.72 1.09
N ASN A 62 3.54 -19.84 0.15
CA ASN A 62 2.48 -18.87 -0.12
C ASN A 62 1.15 -19.41 0.40
N MET A 63 0.22 -18.51 0.66
CA MET A 63 -1.19 -18.83 0.86
C MET A 63 -1.88 -19.04 -0.48
N ASP A 64 -3.06 -19.65 -0.48
CA ASP A 64 -3.85 -19.80 -1.70
C ASP A 64 -4.27 -18.42 -2.22
N TYR A 65 -3.88 -18.12 -3.45
CA TYR A 65 -4.13 -16.84 -4.10
C TYR A 65 -5.62 -16.48 -4.11
N LYS A 66 -6.48 -17.45 -4.48
CA LYS A 66 -7.91 -17.18 -4.60
C LYS A 66 -8.53 -16.89 -3.25
N ILE A 67 -8.17 -17.64 -2.21
CA ILE A 67 -8.68 -17.44 -0.86
C ILE A 67 -8.27 -16.07 -0.33
N VAL A 68 -7.01 -15.66 -0.50
CA VAL A 68 -6.55 -14.35 -0.06
C VAL A 68 -7.25 -13.24 -0.82
N MET A 69 -7.35 -13.32 -2.16
CA MET A 69 -7.94 -12.26 -2.95
C MET A 69 -9.47 -12.16 -2.77
N ASP A 70 -10.16 -13.27 -2.53
CA ASP A 70 -11.58 -13.27 -2.16
C ASP A 70 -11.77 -12.55 -0.80
N TRP A 71 -10.90 -12.83 0.18
CA TRP A 71 -10.91 -12.14 1.46
C TRP A 71 -10.58 -10.64 1.32
N VAL A 72 -9.56 -10.28 0.52
CA VAL A 72 -9.24 -8.87 0.23
C VAL A 72 -10.45 -8.17 -0.38
N GLN A 73 -11.14 -8.81 -1.35
CA GLN A 73 -12.37 -8.24 -1.92
C GLN A 73 -13.45 -8.01 -0.87
N GLU A 74 -13.63 -8.93 0.07
CA GLU A 74 -14.59 -8.75 1.17
C GLU A 74 -14.20 -7.56 2.05
N VAL A 75 -12.95 -7.48 2.48
CA VAL A 75 -12.41 -6.42 3.33
C VAL A 75 -12.59 -5.03 2.68
N VAL A 76 -12.22 -4.89 1.40
CA VAL A 76 -12.29 -3.60 0.71
C VAL A 76 -13.68 -3.23 0.18
N SER A 77 -14.65 -4.14 0.26
CA SER A 77 -16.05 -3.87 -0.10
C SER A 77 -16.85 -3.18 1.00
N GLY A 78 -16.33 -3.14 2.23
CA GLY A 78 -16.93 -2.45 3.36
C GLY A 78 -16.98 -0.92 3.19
N PRO A 79 -17.78 -0.20 3.98
CA PRO A 79 -17.99 1.25 3.84
C PRO A 79 -16.85 2.11 4.41
N GLY A 80 -15.96 1.54 5.23
CA GLY A 80 -14.88 2.26 5.88
C GLY A 80 -13.83 2.81 4.91
N ASP A 81 -13.00 3.73 5.37
CA ASP A 81 -11.92 4.33 4.60
C ASP A 81 -10.81 3.31 4.32
N LYS A 82 -10.33 3.25 3.08
CA LYS A 82 -9.18 2.45 2.64
C LYS A 82 -7.98 3.38 2.49
N ILE A 83 -6.96 3.13 3.27
CA ILE A 83 -5.82 4.02 3.45
C ILE A 83 -4.61 3.39 2.79
N PHE A 84 -3.95 4.16 1.97
CA PHE A 84 -2.74 3.76 1.24
C PHE A 84 -1.68 4.85 1.37
N HIS A 85 -0.45 4.49 1.06
CA HIS A 85 0.62 5.45 0.85
C HIS A 85 1.11 5.36 -0.60
N ASN A 86 0.85 6.38 -1.42
CA ASN A 86 0.94 6.34 -2.88
C ASN A 86 -0.15 5.44 -3.51
N ALA A 87 -1.40 5.71 -3.17
CA ALA A 87 -2.58 4.90 -3.51
C ALA A 87 -2.68 4.51 -5.00
N SER A 88 -2.16 5.35 -5.90
CA SER A 88 -2.23 5.07 -7.34
C SER A 88 -1.51 3.78 -7.76
N TYR A 89 -0.52 3.35 -6.98
CA TYR A 89 0.21 2.11 -7.20
C TYR A 89 -0.61 0.90 -6.73
N ASP A 90 -0.97 0.87 -5.46
CA ASP A 90 -1.64 -0.28 -4.85
C ASP A 90 -3.06 -0.47 -5.37
N VAL A 91 -3.84 0.60 -5.44
CA VAL A 91 -5.20 0.57 -6.00
C VAL A 91 -5.17 0.17 -7.47
N GLY A 92 -4.14 0.60 -8.21
CA GLY A 92 -3.92 0.19 -9.59
C GLY A 92 -3.74 -1.33 -9.71
N TRP A 93 -2.86 -1.91 -8.91
CA TRP A 93 -2.66 -3.36 -8.89
C TRP A 93 -3.89 -4.14 -8.41
N LEU A 94 -4.57 -3.70 -7.36
CA LEU A 94 -5.82 -4.31 -6.90
C LEU A 94 -6.87 -4.32 -8.02
N ARG A 95 -7.04 -3.18 -8.71
CA ARG A 95 -7.96 -3.05 -9.85
C ARG A 95 -7.57 -3.98 -11.01
N ALA A 96 -6.27 -4.09 -11.33
CA ALA A 96 -5.77 -4.97 -12.39
C ALA A 96 -6.07 -6.45 -12.09
N HIS A 97 -6.13 -6.83 -10.81
CA HIS A 97 -6.54 -8.15 -10.33
C HIS A 97 -8.06 -8.28 -10.12
N GLY A 98 -8.87 -7.32 -10.58
CA GLY A 98 -10.33 -7.39 -10.54
C GLY A 98 -10.98 -6.98 -9.22
N ILE A 99 -10.20 -6.52 -8.24
CA ILE A 99 -10.68 -6.05 -6.93
C ILE A 99 -11.38 -4.71 -7.07
N LYS A 100 -12.58 -4.62 -6.51
CA LYS A 100 -13.40 -3.40 -6.49
C LYS A 100 -13.46 -2.84 -5.07
N ILE A 101 -12.91 -1.64 -4.91
CA ILE A 101 -12.85 -0.96 -3.62
C ILE A 101 -14.10 -0.11 -3.43
N SER A 102 -14.73 -0.21 -2.26
CA SER A 102 -15.83 0.65 -1.81
C SER A 102 -15.36 1.57 -0.68
N GLY A 103 -16.13 2.63 -0.40
CA GLY A 103 -15.73 3.66 0.56
C GLY A 103 -14.72 4.64 -0.03
N ARG A 104 -14.17 5.52 0.83
CA ARG A 104 -13.16 6.49 0.39
C ARG A 104 -11.80 5.82 0.27
N ILE A 105 -11.05 6.24 -0.74
CA ILE A 105 -9.64 5.90 -0.89
C ILE A 105 -8.83 7.09 -0.41
N ILE A 106 -8.06 6.90 0.64
CA ILE A 106 -7.21 7.90 1.26
C ILE A 106 -5.78 7.66 0.84
N ASP A 107 -5.13 8.66 0.25
CA ASP A 107 -3.70 8.64 -0.05
C ASP A 107 -2.94 9.50 0.97
N THR A 108 -2.19 8.86 1.86
CA THR A 108 -1.42 9.59 2.89
C THR A 108 -0.27 10.39 2.29
N MET A 109 0.24 10.03 1.11
CA MET A 109 1.26 10.82 0.42
C MET A 109 0.67 12.15 -0.07
N VAL A 110 -0.51 12.14 -0.67
CA VAL A 110 -1.23 13.34 -1.10
C VAL A 110 -1.63 14.18 0.10
N ALA A 111 -2.22 13.57 1.12
CA ALA A 111 -2.58 14.26 2.37
C ALA A 111 -1.37 14.94 3.02
N SER A 112 -0.21 14.29 3.01
CA SER A 112 1.05 14.85 3.54
C SER A 112 1.51 16.08 2.76
N ALA A 113 1.40 16.06 1.43
CA ALA A 113 1.76 17.19 0.59
C ALA A 113 0.82 18.39 0.80
N LEU A 114 -0.44 18.16 1.13
CA LEU A 114 -1.38 19.22 1.48
C LEU A 114 -1.08 19.84 2.85
N VAL A 115 -0.65 19.02 3.82
CA VAL A 115 -0.29 19.48 5.18
C VAL A 115 1.00 20.27 5.20
N ASP A 116 2.00 19.88 4.40
CA ASP A 116 3.29 20.57 4.29
C ASP A 116 3.88 20.37 2.87
N GLU A 117 3.66 21.35 1.99
CA GLU A 117 4.13 21.35 0.61
C GLU A 117 5.63 21.63 0.46
N ASN A 118 6.32 22.03 1.53
CA ASN A 118 7.74 22.43 1.49
C ASN A 118 8.71 21.28 1.74
N ARG A 119 8.22 20.03 1.84
CA ARG A 119 9.06 18.88 2.12
C ARG A 119 9.82 18.40 0.90
N PHE A 120 11.07 17.95 1.11
CA PHE A 120 11.88 17.31 0.07
C PHE A 120 11.48 15.85 -0.19
N SER A 121 10.82 15.20 0.77
CA SER A 121 10.43 13.80 0.67
C SER A 121 9.09 13.55 1.35
N TYR A 122 8.23 12.84 0.63
CA TYR A 122 6.95 12.31 1.11
C TYR A 122 6.99 10.78 1.22
N SER A 123 8.18 10.16 1.28
CA SER A 123 8.26 8.73 1.53
C SER A 123 7.75 8.38 2.92
N LEU A 124 7.13 7.21 3.06
CA LEU A 124 6.55 6.75 4.32
C LEU A 124 7.57 6.77 5.47
N ASN A 125 8.82 6.37 5.20
CA ASN A 125 9.90 6.42 6.19
C ASN A 125 10.24 7.83 6.65
N SER A 126 10.35 8.79 5.71
CA SER A 126 10.65 10.19 6.06
C SER A 126 9.54 10.80 6.90
N LEU A 127 8.28 10.57 6.50
CA LEU A 127 7.11 11.08 7.22
C LEU A 127 6.95 10.44 8.60
N GLY A 128 7.15 9.12 8.68
CA GLY A 128 7.12 8.39 9.96
C GLY A 128 8.17 8.90 10.94
N TYR A 129 9.40 9.09 10.48
CA TYR A 129 10.47 9.63 11.31
C TYR A 129 10.16 11.05 11.80
N ASP A 130 9.82 11.95 10.86
CA ASP A 130 9.71 13.37 11.17
C ASP A 130 8.44 13.71 11.98
N TRP A 131 7.33 13.04 11.71
CA TRP A 131 6.04 13.39 12.32
C TRP A 131 5.59 12.46 13.44
N LEU A 132 6.05 11.21 13.43
CA LEU A 132 5.64 10.22 14.42
C LEU A 132 6.79 9.79 15.34
N GLY A 133 8.05 10.14 15.01
CA GLY A 133 9.23 9.63 15.71
C GLY A 133 9.44 8.12 15.52
N GLU A 134 8.81 7.53 14.51
CA GLU A 134 8.85 6.10 14.21
C GLU A 134 9.65 5.80 12.95
N THR A 135 10.46 4.75 13.03
CA THR A 135 11.17 4.19 11.87
C THR A 135 10.86 2.72 11.77
N LYS A 136 10.66 2.22 10.56
CA LYS A 136 10.58 0.78 10.35
C LYS A 136 11.97 0.15 10.37
N SER A 137 12.04 -1.04 10.93
CA SER A 137 13.27 -1.83 10.89
C SER A 137 13.36 -2.54 9.52
N GLU A 138 14.39 -2.19 8.75
CA GLU A 138 14.72 -2.88 7.50
C GLU A 138 15.90 -3.84 7.66
N VAL A 139 16.37 -4.09 8.88
CA VAL A 139 17.60 -4.84 9.15
C VAL A 139 17.47 -6.27 8.64
N GLU A 140 16.46 -7.00 9.08
CA GLU A 140 16.24 -8.40 8.68
C GLU A 140 16.02 -8.53 7.17
N LEU A 141 15.28 -7.60 6.56
CA LEU A 141 15.07 -7.58 5.11
C LEU A 141 16.38 -7.36 4.34
N LYS A 142 17.22 -6.41 4.79
CA LYS A 142 18.49 -6.11 4.15
C LYS A 142 19.51 -7.23 4.32
N GLU A 143 19.56 -7.85 5.48
CA GLU A 143 20.41 -9.02 5.75
C GLU A 143 20.00 -10.19 4.85
N ALA A 144 18.72 -10.53 4.81
CA ALA A 144 18.21 -11.59 3.93
C ALA A 144 18.48 -11.27 2.44
N ALA A 145 18.25 -10.03 2.00
CA ALA A 145 18.51 -9.62 0.62
C ALA A 145 20.00 -9.74 0.28
N SER A 146 20.90 -9.38 1.20
CA SER A 146 22.34 -9.53 1.05
C SER A 146 22.77 -11.00 0.94
N GLU A 147 22.24 -11.87 1.81
CA GLU A 147 22.51 -13.32 1.76
C GLU A 147 22.02 -13.97 0.46
N TRP A 148 20.90 -13.48 -0.07
CA TRP A 148 20.31 -13.98 -1.32
C TRP A 148 20.87 -13.31 -2.57
N GLY A 149 21.72 -12.28 -2.42
CA GLY A 149 22.32 -11.55 -3.54
C GLY A 149 21.33 -10.81 -4.41
N ILE A 150 20.26 -10.23 -3.81
CA ILE A 150 19.19 -9.53 -4.51
C ILE A 150 19.08 -8.05 -4.10
N ASP A 151 18.48 -7.23 -4.96
CA ASP A 151 18.07 -5.86 -4.62
C ASP A 151 16.73 -5.89 -3.86
N PRO A 152 16.71 -5.54 -2.55
CA PRO A 152 15.47 -5.59 -1.75
C PRO A 152 14.38 -4.66 -2.27
N LYS A 153 14.71 -3.62 -3.06
CA LYS A 153 13.73 -2.69 -3.62
C LYS A 153 13.07 -3.16 -4.90
N GLN A 154 13.70 -4.10 -5.62
CA GLN A 154 13.21 -4.54 -6.93
C GLN A 154 12.88 -6.03 -6.97
N GLU A 155 13.52 -6.81 -6.10
CA GLU A 155 13.51 -8.27 -6.17
C GLU A 155 13.02 -8.94 -4.88
N LEU A 156 12.33 -8.15 -4.02
CA LEU A 156 11.77 -8.62 -2.75
C LEU A 156 10.90 -9.87 -2.91
N TYR A 157 10.22 -10.00 -4.04
CA TYR A 157 9.41 -11.17 -4.38
C TYR A 157 10.20 -12.49 -4.45
N LYS A 158 11.52 -12.44 -4.59
CA LYS A 158 12.39 -13.62 -4.57
C LYS A 158 12.64 -14.15 -3.16
N LEU A 159 12.47 -13.31 -2.13
CA LEU A 159 12.63 -13.74 -0.75
C LEU A 159 11.44 -14.58 -0.27
N PRO A 160 11.67 -15.56 0.61
CA PRO A 160 10.58 -16.17 1.38
C PRO A 160 9.80 -15.13 2.19
N ALA A 161 8.49 -15.29 2.26
CA ALA A 161 7.58 -14.37 2.97
C ALA A 161 7.97 -14.11 4.44
N LYS A 162 8.63 -15.05 5.11
CA LYS A 162 9.07 -14.91 6.50
C LYS A 162 10.04 -13.73 6.72
N PHE A 163 10.81 -13.34 5.70
CA PHE A 163 11.73 -12.21 5.77
C PHE A 163 11.09 -10.88 5.36
N VAL A 164 9.96 -10.96 4.66
CA VAL A 164 9.25 -9.79 4.11
C VAL A 164 8.07 -9.39 5.01
N GLY A 165 7.41 -10.36 5.63
CA GLY A 165 6.12 -10.17 6.29
C GLY A 165 6.15 -9.09 7.38
N PHE A 166 7.16 -9.10 8.24
CA PHE A 166 7.27 -8.10 9.30
C PHE A 166 7.45 -6.69 8.74
N TYR A 167 8.28 -6.54 7.72
CA TYR A 167 8.50 -5.27 7.02
C TYR A 167 7.20 -4.75 6.39
N ALA A 168 6.48 -5.58 5.64
CA ALA A 168 5.23 -5.22 5.01
C ALA A 168 4.11 -4.88 6.02
N GLU A 169 4.02 -5.63 7.12
CA GLU A 169 3.10 -5.31 8.22
C GLU A 169 3.41 -3.94 8.83
N GLN A 170 4.70 -3.62 9.03
CA GLN A 170 5.10 -2.30 9.54
C GLN A 170 4.71 -1.17 8.59
N ASP A 171 4.79 -1.37 7.26
CA ASP A 171 4.37 -0.35 6.29
C ASP A 171 2.87 -0.06 6.39
N ALA A 172 2.04 -1.07 6.48
CA ALA A 172 0.59 -0.89 6.69
C ALA A 172 0.28 -0.21 8.04
N VAL A 173 0.95 -0.62 9.12
CA VAL A 173 0.78 -0.01 10.45
C VAL A 173 1.20 1.45 10.46
N LEU A 174 2.36 1.76 9.87
CA LEU A 174 2.88 3.12 9.80
C LEU A 174 1.99 4.02 8.94
N THR A 175 1.45 3.50 7.84
CA THR A 175 0.46 4.18 6.99
C THR A 175 -0.80 4.52 7.77
N LEU A 176 -1.32 3.59 8.59
CA LEU A 176 -2.48 3.84 9.43
C LEU A 176 -2.20 4.92 10.48
N LYS A 177 -1.06 4.85 11.18
CA LYS A 177 -0.66 5.86 12.17
C LYS A 177 -0.46 7.24 11.54
N LEU A 178 0.16 7.29 10.37
CA LEU A 178 0.34 8.52 9.61
C LEU A 178 -1.01 9.15 9.26
N TRP A 179 -1.99 8.36 8.88
CA TRP A 179 -3.35 8.86 8.63
C TRP A 179 -4.00 9.43 9.90
N GLN A 180 -3.81 8.81 11.07
CA GLN A 180 -4.33 9.37 12.33
C GLN A 180 -3.76 10.76 12.62
N TYR A 181 -2.46 10.95 12.39
CA TYR A 181 -1.81 12.26 12.50
C TYR A 181 -2.35 13.25 11.48
N LEU A 182 -2.39 12.86 10.20
CA LEU A 182 -2.81 13.72 9.10
C LEU A 182 -4.26 14.21 9.24
N LYS A 183 -5.17 13.39 9.73
CA LYS A 183 -6.56 13.81 10.02
C LYS A 183 -6.59 15.01 10.96
N THR A 184 -5.76 14.98 11.99
CA THR A 184 -5.67 16.06 12.99
C THR A 184 -5.10 17.33 12.36
N GLU A 185 -4.05 17.20 11.55
CA GLU A 185 -3.41 18.33 10.87
C GLU A 185 -4.30 18.95 9.80
N ILE A 186 -5.01 18.15 9.00
CA ILE A 186 -5.97 18.62 7.99
C ILE A 186 -7.07 19.46 8.67
N PHE A 187 -7.59 18.99 9.82
CA PHE A 187 -8.59 19.72 10.59
C PHE A 187 -7.99 21.00 11.18
N ARG A 188 -6.80 20.94 11.79
CA ARG A 188 -6.14 22.09 12.43
C ARG A 188 -5.82 23.20 11.44
N GLN A 189 -5.45 22.84 10.20
CA GLN A 189 -5.12 23.79 9.14
C GLN A 189 -6.31 24.24 8.29
N GLU A 190 -7.51 23.74 8.59
CA GLU A 190 -8.75 24.05 7.87
C GLU A 190 -8.71 23.74 6.35
N ILE A 191 -7.91 22.72 5.95
CA ILE A 191 -7.74 22.31 4.55
C ILE A 191 -8.62 21.14 4.13
N GLN A 192 -9.70 20.85 4.89
CA GLN A 192 -10.59 19.71 4.63
C GLN A 192 -11.22 19.76 3.23
N SER A 193 -11.56 20.96 2.74
CA SER A 193 -12.19 21.12 1.42
C SER A 193 -11.26 20.71 0.29
N VAL A 194 -9.99 21.11 0.34
CA VAL A 194 -8.99 20.74 -0.68
C VAL A 194 -8.62 19.27 -0.56
N PHE A 195 -8.52 18.72 0.65
CA PHE A 195 -8.29 17.30 0.84
C PHE A 195 -9.45 16.44 0.27
N ASN A 196 -10.70 16.85 0.46
CA ASN A 196 -11.84 16.16 -0.13
C ASN A 196 -11.80 16.24 -1.67
N LEU A 197 -11.46 17.39 -2.24
CA LEU A 197 -11.31 17.56 -3.69
C LEU A 197 -10.27 16.59 -4.25
N GLU A 198 -9.09 16.49 -3.65
CA GLU A 198 -8.03 15.57 -4.08
C GLU A 198 -8.46 14.11 -3.96
N THR A 199 -9.16 13.76 -2.89
CA THR A 199 -9.70 12.42 -2.67
C THR A 199 -10.74 12.05 -3.74
N GLU A 200 -11.63 12.96 -4.11
CA GLU A 200 -12.63 12.77 -5.17
C GLU A 200 -12.02 12.74 -6.58
N LEU A 201 -10.91 13.46 -6.79
CA LEU A 201 -10.16 13.48 -8.05
C LEU A 201 -9.41 12.14 -8.29
N PHE A 202 -9.01 11.44 -7.25
CA PHE A 202 -8.18 10.24 -7.33
C PHE A 202 -8.71 9.18 -8.34
N PRO A 203 -10.00 8.78 -8.33
CA PRO A 203 -10.51 7.80 -9.29
C PRO A 203 -10.41 8.25 -10.75
N VAL A 204 -10.50 9.55 -11.00
CA VAL A 204 -10.36 10.14 -12.34
C VAL A 204 -8.91 9.96 -12.82
N LEU A 205 -7.93 10.33 -11.99
CA LEU A 205 -6.51 10.17 -12.29
C LEU A 205 -6.13 8.70 -12.51
N LEU A 206 -6.67 7.80 -11.70
CA LEU A 206 -6.46 6.37 -11.86
C LEU A 206 -7.02 5.86 -13.20
N ASN A 207 -8.21 6.32 -13.60
CA ASN A 207 -8.82 5.99 -14.90
C ASN A 207 -7.99 6.54 -16.07
N MET A 208 -7.50 7.79 -15.97
CA MET A 208 -6.62 8.36 -16.99
C MET A 208 -5.36 7.52 -17.19
N ARG A 209 -4.74 7.07 -16.09
CA ARG A 209 -3.55 6.21 -16.15
C ARG A 209 -3.87 4.84 -16.76
N ALA A 210 -5.00 4.24 -16.41
CA ALA A 210 -5.44 2.96 -17.01
C ALA A 210 -5.71 3.07 -18.51
N THR A 211 -6.22 4.20 -18.97
CA THR A 211 -6.50 4.44 -20.40
C THR A 211 -5.23 4.74 -21.19
N GLY A 212 -4.28 5.45 -20.56
CA GLY A 212 -3.06 5.90 -21.21
C GLY A 212 -3.29 7.00 -22.25
N VAL A 213 -2.22 7.38 -22.94
CA VAL A 213 -2.23 8.38 -24.02
C VAL A 213 -1.57 7.79 -25.25
N ARG A 214 -2.26 7.88 -26.39
CA ARG A 214 -1.67 7.48 -27.66
C ARG A 214 -0.68 8.54 -28.13
N VAL A 215 0.56 8.12 -28.36
CA VAL A 215 1.60 8.95 -28.96
C VAL A 215 1.79 8.51 -30.41
N ASN A 216 1.79 9.47 -31.34
CA ASN A 216 2.05 9.24 -32.77
C ASN A 216 3.55 9.39 -33.06
#